data_26ed0db0a0e7ced13f1a10be1892d71c
#
_entry.id   26ed0db0a0e7ced13f1a10be1892d71c
#
_cell.length_a   1.000
_cell.length_b   1.000
_cell.length_c   1.000
_cell.angle_alpha   90.00
_cell.angle_beta   90.00
_cell.angle_gamma   90.00
#
_symmetry.space_group_name_H-M   'P 1'
#
loop_
_entity.id
_entity.type
_entity.pdbx_description
1 polymer ?
#
loop_
_entity_poly.entity_id
_entity_poly.type
_entity_poly.pdbx_seq_one_letter_code
_entity_poly.pdbx_strand_id
1 'polypeptide(L)'
;MTRNGKIALTRILSDLILADGIIDQREIVRFEDLCAQYGIKPEHRSEAGLLTLDKATEMLRQEGEEVERLLATLDTLMKADGICHPTEVMLRLALMRSLRRQAHIVSAKTGDVAFDGQTILYIESEYHSRYNAEIKAQYRLCTEGRLWGFRFAYIPKTVAEIERNAQPPGTFLPALLRYIAPALQMERVAEICHSFDTLDTARFRGEILRQKLGLNFRDDAPSLLIKINDSLLTQAHAPVRSVANFLQVPIQGSVVETLDAFIEDFRCGVNPMPMVQAPSPEPHFSYCGFQRTLIELMAFQPDLVVKGEMCIDLVRRTVAFGEGTYLCPLTPQQMAVLLLIAQTSYTEGRQGLRTALSGDYKARMVKAYERIYHRVGGLTQGTDFTHNLKSTVSRLRKQLGALKAVRGIEDFCPTNVGNFYRLQASADCITVLSAEAEEPLPITEYLNRSRL
;
A
#
# COMPACT_ATOMS: atom_id res chain seq x y z
N MET A 1 21.10 18.15 29.48
CA MET A 1 20.17 17.01 29.38
C MET A 1 20.02 16.34 30.74
N THR A 2 18.79 16.13 31.22
CA THR A 2 18.50 15.45 32.47
C THR A 2 18.85 13.98 32.42
N ARG A 3 18.77 13.27 33.57
CA ARG A 3 18.91 11.80 33.61
C ARG A 3 17.92 11.11 32.69
N ASN A 4 16.67 11.55 32.70
CA ASN A 4 15.61 10.97 31.85
C ASN A 4 15.89 11.19 30.36
N GLY A 5 16.34 12.38 29.99
CA GLY A 5 16.75 12.69 28.62
C GLY A 5 17.91 11.80 28.14
N LYS A 6 18.89 11.53 29.01
CA LYS A 6 20.01 10.61 28.68
C LYS A 6 19.55 9.18 28.44
N ILE A 7 18.62 8.67 29.26
CA ILE A 7 18.01 7.34 29.08
C ILE A 7 17.25 7.29 27.75
N ALA A 8 16.45 8.32 27.48
CA ALA A 8 15.67 8.40 26.23
C ALA A 8 16.56 8.49 25.00
N LEU A 9 17.59 9.34 25.02
CA LEU A 9 18.56 9.44 23.94
C LEU A 9 19.27 8.11 23.70
N THR A 10 19.69 7.45 24.78
CA THR A 10 20.32 6.12 24.67
C THR A 10 19.42 5.11 23.98
N ARG A 11 18.12 5.09 24.30
CA ARG A 11 17.15 4.22 23.62
C ARG A 11 17.12 4.48 22.13
N ILE A 12 16.99 5.73 21.73
CA ILE A 12 16.91 6.14 20.32
C ILE A 12 18.19 5.79 19.55
N LEU A 13 19.36 6.08 20.13
CA LEU A 13 20.64 5.75 19.52
C LEU A 13 20.81 4.22 19.36
N SER A 14 20.36 3.45 20.34
CA SER A 14 20.40 1.97 20.27
C SER A 14 19.46 1.43 19.19
N ASP A 15 18.25 1.98 19.08
CA ASP A 15 17.32 1.58 18.03
C ASP A 15 17.82 1.94 16.62
N LEU A 16 18.59 3.04 16.52
CA LEU A 16 19.17 3.47 15.23
C LEU A 16 20.26 2.50 14.76
N ILE A 17 21.20 2.10 15.64
CA ILE A 17 22.24 1.11 15.29
C ILE A 17 21.65 -0.25 14.92
N LEU A 18 20.52 -0.60 15.51
CA LEU A 18 19.86 -1.88 15.25
C LEU A 18 18.86 -1.84 14.11
N ALA A 19 18.67 -0.66 13.48
CA ALA A 19 17.60 -0.44 12.53
C ALA A 19 17.71 -1.29 11.25
N ASP A 20 18.91 -1.54 10.78
CA ASP A 20 19.18 -2.36 9.57
C ASP A 20 19.49 -3.84 9.91
N GLY A 21 19.62 -4.17 11.19
CA GLY A 21 19.97 -5.51 11.65
C GLY A 21 21.48 -5.86 11.53
N ILE A 22 22.31 -4.92 11.12
CA ILE A 22 23.75 -5.05 10.98
C ILE A 22 24.41 -4.12 12.00
N ILE A 23 25.37 -4.62 12.77
CA ILE A 23 26.12 -3.80 13.72
C ILE A 23 27.51 -3.58 13.15
N ASP A 24 27.80 -2.37 12.65
CA ASP A 24 29.11 -1.99 12.15
C ASP A 24 29.99 -1.47 13.31
N GLN A 25 31.30 -1.80 13.26
CA GLN A 25 32.25 -1.36 14.27
C GLN A 25 32.36 0.18 14.35
N ARG A 26 32.23 0.87 13.22
CA ARG A 26 32.28 2.35 13.13
C ARG A 26 31.10 3.00 13.82
N GLU A 27 29.91 2.40 13.71
CA GLU A 27 28.72 2.86 14.44
C GLU A 27 28.86 2.67 15.95
N ILE A 28 29.43 1.54 16.39
CA ILE A 28 29.71 1.30 17.82
C ILE A 28 30.66 2.37 18.35
N VAL A 29 31.77 2.65 17.64
CA VAL A 29 32.71 3.70 18.03
C VAL A 29 32.01 5.04 18.13
N ARG A 30 31.19 5.38 17.12
CA ARG A 30 30.47 6.65 17.10
C ARG A 30 29.43 6.74 18.23
N PHE A 31 28.73 5.65 18.51
CA PHE A 31 27.80 5.55 19.64
C PHE A 31 28.50 5.80 20.97
N GLU A 32 29.68 5.20 21.20
CA GLU A 32 30.46 5.41 22.41
C GLU A 32 30.94 6.87 22.53
N ASP A 33 31.36 7.50 21.44
CA ASP A 33 31.69 8.93 21.40
C ASP A 33 30.51 9.81 21.81
N LEU A 34 29.31 9.52 21.27
CA LEU A 34 28.09 10.22 21.63
C LEU A 34 27.70 9.96 23.09
N CYS A 35 27.85 8.75 23.58
CA CYS A 35 27.64 8.45 25.00
C CYS A 35 28.57 9.27 25.90
N ALA A 36 29.83 9.39 25.54
CA ALA A 36 30.79 10.22 26.28
C ALA A 36 30.42 11.71 26.20
N GLN A 37 30.06 12.20 25.02
CA GLN A 37 29.67 13.60 24.79
C GLN A 37 28.45 14.02 25.63
N TYR A 38 27.43 13.15 25.74
CA TYR A 38 26.22 13.43 26.52
C TYR A 38 26.33 12.98 27.98
N GLY A 39 27.45 12.39 28.40
CA GLY A 39 27.65 11.86 29.73
C GLY A 39 26.68 10.73 30.08
N ILE A 40 26.45 9.85 29.12
CA ILE A 40 25.62 8.66 29.27
C ILE A 40 26.45 7.60 30.03
N LYS A 41 25.90 7.10 31.13
CA LYS A 41 26.54 6.08 31.99
C LYS A 41 25.93 4.67 31.72
N PRO A 42 26.61 3.60 32.16
CA PRO A 42 26.08 2.24 32.04
C PRO A 42 24.68 2.02 32.64
N GLU A 43 24.36 2.73 33.74
CA GLU A 43 23.03 2.65 34.35
C GLU A 43 21.95 3.17 33.42
N HIS A 44 22.21 4.26 32.66
CA HIS A 44 21.29 4.82 31.70
C HIS A 44 21.01 3.84 30.55
N ARG A 45 22.04 3.08 30.12
CA ARG A 45 21.89 2.04 29.07
C ARG A 45 21.01 0.89 29.53
N SER A 46 21.17 0.42 30.76
CA SER A 46 20.32 -0.63 31.33
C SER A 46 18.86 -0.21 31.42
N GLU A 47 18.59 1.02 31.81
CA GLU A 47 17.23 1.57 31.89
C GLU A 47 16.63 1.83 30.49
N ALA A 48 17.45 2.28 29.54
CA ALA A 48 17.05 2.48 28.15
C ALA A 48 16.52 1.16 27.52
N GLY A 49 17.09 0.01 27.88
CA GLY A 49 16.62 -1.29 27.41
C GLY A 49 15.19 -1.65 27.82
N LEU A 50 14.65 -0.97 28.84
CA LEU A 50 13.25 -1.17 29.29
C LEU A 50 12.28 -0.15 28.68
N LEU A 51 12.80 0.88 28.02
CA LEU A 51 12.02 1.99 27.52
C LEU A 51 11.53 1.71 26.10
N THR A 52 10.27 1.95 25.83
CA THR A 52 9.71 1.92 24.47
C THR A 52 10.03 3.19 23.71
N LEU A 53 10.05 3.14 22.36
CA LEU A 53 10.43 4.27 21.52
C LEU A 53 9.47 5.47 21.68
N ASP A 54 8.17 5.20 21.82
CA ASP A 54 7.16 6.23 22.06
C ASP A 54 7.42 7.01 23.35
N LYS A 55 7.73 6.30 24.44
CA LYS A 55 8.09 6.90 25.74
C LYS A 55 9.40 7.66 25.65
N ALA A 56 10.42 7.10 25.02
CA ALA A 56 11.69 7.77 24.81
C ALA A 56 11.50 9.12 24.06
N THR A 57 10.71 9.11 23.01
CA THR A 57 10.42 10.32 22.22
C THR A 57 9.66 11.36 23.05
N GLU A 58 8.69 10.93 23.86
CA GLU A 58 7.95 11.82 24.75
C GLU A 58 8.85 12.45 25.81
N MET A 59 9.75 11.67 26.41
CA MET A 59 10.73 12.20 27.38
C MET A 59 11.67 13.23 26.75
N LEU A 60 12.19 12.98 25.54
CA LEU A 60 13.02 13.97 24.84
C LEU A 60 12.25 15.24 24.49
N ARG A 61 10.98 15.14 24.15
CA ARG A 61 10.11 16.30 23.87
C ARG A 61 9.92 17.17 25.11
N GLN A 62 9.88 16.58 26.29
CA GLN A 62 9.77 17.30 27.57
C GLN A 62 11.09 17.97 28.01
N GLU A 63 12.22 17.50 27.53
CA GLU A 63 13.52 18.09 27.82
C GLU A 63 13.70 19.51 27.23
N GLY A 64 12.90 19.85 26.18
CA GLY A 64 13.03 21.16 25.51
C GLY A 64 14.33 21.31 24.72
N GLU A 65 15.05 20.21 24.45
CA GLU A 65 16.24 20.27 23.61
C GLU A 65 15.89 20.71 22.18
N GLU A 66 16.84 21.41 21.58
CA GLU A 66 16.71 21.85 20.19
C GLU A 66 16.63 20.66 19.27
N VAL A 67 15.46 20.46 18.63
CA VAL A 67 15.17 19.33 17.77
C VAL A 67 16.23 19.16 16.69
N GLU A 68 16.69 20.27 16.10
CA GLU A 68 17.69 20.25 15.04
C GLU A 68 19.04 19.70 15.51
N ARG A 69 19.44 20.01 16.75
CA ARG A 69 20.66 19.44 17.33
C ARG A 69 20.56 17.95 17.54
N LEU A 70 19.41 17.48 18.00
CA LEU A 70 19.17 16.05 18.16
C LEU A 70 19.19 15.33 16.80
N LEU A 71 18.52 15.88 15.79
CA LEU A 71 18.52 15.31 14.44
C LEU A 71 19.94 15.29 13.84
N ALA A 72 20.73 16.35 14.04
CA ALA A 72 22.14 16.37 13.61
C ALA A 72 22.98 15.29 14.32
N THR A 73 22.68 15.00 15.58
CA THR A 73 23.33 13.88 16.31
C THR A 73 23.02 12.54 15.68
N LEU A 74 21.74 12.30 15.33
CA LEU A 74 21.32 11.08 14.63
C LEU A 74 21.98 10.95 13.25
N ASP A 75 22.03 12.05 12.49
CA ASP A 75 22.69 12.10 11.18
C ASP A 75 24.18 11.74 11.26
N THR A 76 24.87 12.09 12.35
CA THR A 76 26.28 11.72 12.53
C THR A 76 26.47 10.24 12.81
N LEU A 77 25.49 9.58 13.45
CA LEU A 77 25.52 8.15 13.68
C LEU A 77 25.19 7.38 12.41
N MET A 78 24.10 7.74 11.73
CA MET A 78 23.69 7.14 10.46
C MET A 78 24.77 7.19 9.37
N LYS A 79 25.66 8.18 9.40
CA LYS A 79 26.75 8.35 8.43
C LYS A 79 28.05 7.68 8.85
N ALA A 80 28.11 7.06 10.01
CA ALA A 80 29.37 6.55 10.57
C ALA A 80 30.02 5.47 9.71
N ASP A 81 29.23 4.60 9.10
CA ASP A 81 29.70 3.53 8.22
C ASP A 81 29.79 3.96 6.73
N GLY A 82 29.27 5.13 6.38
CA GLY A 82 29.21 5.67 5.00
C GLY A 82 28.03 5.15 4.19
N ILE A 83 27.12 4.42 4.81
CA ILE A 83 25.94 3.80 4.22
C ILE A 83 24.73 4.30 4.98
N CYS A 84 23.62 4.55 4.31
CA CYS A 84 22.37 4.88 4.96
C CYS A 84 21.30 3.88 4.57
N HIS A 85 20.79 3.16 5.55
CA HIS A 85 19.76 2.17 5.31
C HIS A 85 18.35 2.81 5.36
N PRO A 86 17.38 2.38 4.53
CA PRO A 86 16.02 2.91 4.55
C PRO A 86 15.33 2.89 5.92
N THR A 87 15.61 1.89 6.75
CA THR A 87 15.06 1.78 8.11
C THR A 87 15.61 2.85 9.07
N GLU A 88 16.85 3.25 8.91
CA GLU A 88 17.45 4.36 9.67
C GLU A 88 16.81 5.69 9.27
N VAL A 89 16.66 5.93 7.96
CA VAL A 89 15.95 7.11 7.43
C VAL A 89 14.51 7.14 7.95
N MET A 90 13.85 5.99 7.98
CA MET A 90 12.49 5.87 8.50
C MET A 90 12.42 6.25 9.98
N LEU A 91 13.32 5.73 10.81
CA LEU A 91 13.39 6.04 12.24
C LEU A 91 13.67 7.54 12.46
N ARG A 92 14.65 8.10 11.73
CA ARG A 92 14.98 9.54 11.79
C ARG A 92 13.78 10.41 11.39
N LEU A 93 13.09 10.08 10.30
CA LEU A 93 11.90 10.80 9.83
C LEU A 93 10.77 10.73 10.86
N ALA A 94 10.55 9.56 11.45
CA ALA A 94 9.55 9.38 12.49
C ALA A 94 9.84 10.23 13.74
N LEU A 95 11.09 10.26 14.16
CA LEU A 95 11.53 11.10 15.28
C LEU A 95 11.36 12.58 14.96
N MET A 96 11.79 13.03 13.78
CA MET A 96 11.63 14.42 13.34
C MET A 96 10.17 14.86 13.39
N ARG A 97 9.27 14.09 12.77
CA ARG A 97 7.84 14.43 12.74
C ARG A 97 7.20 14.38 14.14
N SER A 98 7.61 13.42 14.97
CA SER A 98 7.08 13.29 16.33
C SER A 98 7.56 14.43 17.23
N LEU A 99 8.84 14.80 17.19
CA LEU A 99 9.39 15.89 17.97
C LEU A 99 8.82 17.25 17.57
N ARG A 100 8.54 17.44 16.27
CA ARG A 100 7.85 18.63 15.74
C ARG A 100 6.32 18.60 15.92
N ARG A 101 5.78 17.60 16.60
CA ARG A 101 4.34 17.42 16.88
C ARG A 101 3.47 17.30 15.62
N GLN A 102 4.04 16.86 14.52
CA GLN A 102 3.32 16.61 13.27
C GLN A 102 2.71 15.21 13.20
N ALA A 103 3.25 14.28 14.00
CA ALA A 103 2.82 12.90 14.10
C ALA A 103 3.15 12.35 15.49
N HIS A 104 2.73 11.12 15.78
CA HIS A 104 3.02 10.43 17.04
C HIS A 104 3.68 9.10 16.80
N ILE A 105 4.72 8.77 17.58
CA ILE A 105 5.25 7.41 17.63
C ILE A 105 4.39 6.61 18.59
N VAL A 106 4.00 5.40 18.16
CA VAL A 106 3.20 4.45 18.92
C VAL A 106 3.97 3.14 18.98
N SER A 107 4.25 2.65 20.17
CA SER A 107 4.92 1.38 20.41
C SER A 107 3.89 0.33 20.82
N ALA A 108 3.76 -0.73 20.02
CA ALA A 108 2.78 -1.77 20.21
C ALA A 108 3.44 -3.10 20.60
N LYS A 109 2.93 -3.74 21.64
CA LYS A 109 3.31 -5.12 21.98
C LYS A 109 2.54 -6.05 21.05
N THR A 110 3.14 -6.44 19.96
CA THR A 110 2.49 -7.25 18.94
C THR A 110 2.46 -8.75 19.28
N GLY A 111 3.07 -9.15 20.39
CA GLY A 111 3.15 -10.58 20.75
C GLY A 111 3.87 -11.36 19.65
N ASP A 112 3.18 -12.34 19.05
CA ASP A 112 3.71 -13.19 17.99
C ASP A 112 3.46 -12.60 16.57
N VAL A 113 2.96 -11.37 16.48
CA VAL A 113 2.65 -10.74 15.20
C VAL A 113 3.84 -9.88 14.76
N ALA A 114 4.48 -10.29 13.67
CA ALA A 114 5.48 -9.49 13.00
C ALA A 114 4.83 -8.72 11.83
N PHE A 115 5.05 -7.41 11.80
CA PHE A 115 4.72 -6.59 10.63
C PHE A 115 5.95 -6.42 9.77
N ASP A 116 5.80 -6.64 8.48
CA ASP A 116 6.87 -6.34 7.54
C ASP A 116 7.25 -4.86 7.64
N GLY A 117 8.52 -4.57 7.47
CA GLY A 117 9.00 -3.21 7.29
C GLY A 117 8.26 -2.53 6.13
N GLN A 118 8.21 -1.20 6.15
CA GLN A 118 7.58 -0.41 5.09
C GLN A 118 6.07 -0.68 4.91
N THR A 119 5.36 -1.11 5.95
CA THR A 119 3.91 -1.25 5.93
C THR A 119 3.25 0.07 6.34
N ILE A 120 2.28 0.53 5.53
CA ILE A 120 1.40 1.66 5.82
C ILE A 120 -0.01 1.13 5.98
N LEU A 121 -0.64 1.38 7.13
CA LEU A 121 -2.02 1.00 7.40
C LEU A 121 -2.88 2.27 7.42
N TYR A 122 -3.99 2.27 6.69
CA TYR A 122 -5.05 3.23 6.94
C TYR A 122 -5.93 2.72 8.07
N ILE A 123 -6.15 3.56 9.06
CA ILE A 123 -6.94 3.22 10.24
C ILE A 123 -7.94 4.32 10.55
N GLU A 124 -9.11 3.91 11.00
CA GLU A 124 -10.17 4.80 11.49
C GLU A 124 -10.93 4.13 12.64
N SER A 125 -11.37 4.89 13.63
CA SER A 125 -12.25 4.42 14.70
C SER A 125 -13.71 4.49 14.31
N GLU A 126 -14.06 5.47 13.49
CA GLU A 126 -15.39 5.64 12.90
C GLU A 126 -15.28 5.70 11.37
N TYR A 127 -16.30 5.15 10.67
CA TYR A 127 -16.31 5.16 9.21
C TYR A 127 -16.33 6.59 8.68
N HIS A 128 -15.26 6.98 7.97
CA HIS A 128 -15.13 8.30 7.37
C HIS A 128 -15.41 8.21 5.87
N SER A 129 -16.64 8.53 5.47
CA SER A 129 -17.11 8.33 4.08
C SER A 129 -16.23 8.99 3.02
N ARG A 130 -15.78 10.22 3.27
CA ARG A 130 -14.91 10.97 2.33
C ARG A 130 -13.58 10.25 2.09
N TYR A 131 -12.85 9.86 3.15
CA TYR A 131 -11.56 9.18 2.99
C TYR A 131 -11.71 7.79 2.40
N ASN A 132 -12.74 7.05 2.80
CA ASN A 132 -13.01 5.74 2.20
C ASN A 132 -13.36 5.86 0.71
N ALA A 133 -14.15 6.87 0.31
CA ALA A 133 -14.44 7.15 -1.10
C ALA A 133 -13.18 7.55 -1.87
N GLU A 134 -12.33 8.40 -1.28
CA GLU A 134 -11.05 8.80 -1.87
C GLU A 134 -10.12 7.61 -2.09
N ILE A 135 -9.95 6.73 -1.09
CA ILE A 135 -9.13 5.52 -1.22
C ILE A 135 -9.68 4.62 -2.33
N LYS A 136 -10.99 4.41 -2.39
CA LYS A 136 -11.63 3.61 -3.43
C LYS A 136 -11.43 4.21 -4.83
N ALA A 137 -11.62 5.52 -4.96
CA ALA A 137 -11.48 6.22 -6.25
C ALA A 137 -10.01 6.32 -6.71
N GLN A 138 -9.08 6.43 -5.77
CA GLN A 138 -7.67 6.73 -6.03
C GLN A 138 -6.72 5.65 -5.50
N TYR A 139 -7.22 4.42 -5.26
CA TYR A 139 -6.42 3.33 -4.70
C TYR A 139 -5.12 3.08 -5.47
N ARG A 140 -5.09 3.36 -6.78
CA ARG A 140 -3.90 3.28 -7.60
C ARG A 140 -2.82 4.27 -7.16
N LEU A 141 -3.21 5.51 -6.80
CA LEU A 141 -2.28 6.50 -6.27
C LEU A 141 -1.72 6.09 -4.90
N CYS A 142 -2.50 5.29 -4.16
CA CYS A 142 -2.06 4.71 -2.89
C CYS A 142 -1.18 3.46 -3.06
N THR A 143 -1.11 2.84 -4.25
CA THR A 143 -0.51 1.51 -4.45
C THR A 143 0.55 1.44 -5.53
N GLU A 144 0.67 2.42 -6.43
CA GLU A 144 1.69 2.41 -7.48
C GLU A 144 3.05 2.88 -7.00
N GLY A 145 4.08 2.60 -7.80
CA GLY A 145 5.51 2.86 -7.57
C GLY A 145 5.93 4.21 -6.96
N ARG A 146 4.97 5.06 -6.65
CA ARG A 146 5.08 6.24 -5.80
C ARG A 146 5.42 5.88 -4.36
N LEU A 147 5.08 4.68 -3.90
CA LEU A 147 5.23 4.27 -2.50
C LEU A 147 6.65 3.82 -2.14
N TRP A 148 7.59 3.84 -3.05
CA TRP A 148 9.00 3.54 -2.76
C TRP A 148 9.22 2.26 -1.95
N GLY A 149 8.50 1.18 -2.30
CA GLY A 149 8.57 -0.10 -1.62
C GLY A 149 7.63 -0.22 -0.41
N PHE A 150 6.96 0.85 0.01
CA PHE A 150 5.95 0.75 1.06
C PHE A 150 4.72 -0.03 0.59
N ARG A 151 4.18 -0.83 1.50
CA ARG A 151 2.95 -1.59 1.32
C ARG A 151 1.80 -0.87 1.98
N PHE A 152 0.78 -0.50 1.22
CA PHE A 152 -0.42 0.13 1.77
C PHE A 152 -1.49 -0.93 2.07
N ALA A 153 -2.02 -0.93 3.28
CA ALA A 153 -3.13 -1.79 3.68
C ALA A 153 -4.31 -0.94 4.16
N TYR A 154 -5.47 -1.20 3.59
CA TYR A 154 -6.72 -0.55 3.89
C TYR A 154 -7.53 -1.37 4.89
N ILE A 155 -7.73 -0.83 6.09
CA ILE A 155 -8.48 -1.49 7.17
C ILE A 155 -9.64 -0.57 7.59
N PRO A 156 -10.75 -0.55 6.86
CA PRO A 156 -11.91 0.27 7.22
C PRO A 156 -12.67 -0.32 8.41
N LYS A 157 -13.43 0.50 9.10
CA LYS A 157 -14.33 0.06 10.19
C LYS A 157 -15.35 -0.97 9.72
N THR A 158 -15.72 -0.91 8.46
CA THR A 158 -16.72 -1.81 7.84
C THR A 158 -16.21 -3.20 7.49
N VAL A 159 -14.94 -3.54 7.83
CA VAL A 159 -14.32 -4.84 7.53
C VAL A 159 -15.21 -6.02 7.94
N ALA A 160 -15.83 -5.97 9.11
CA ALA A 160 -16.67 -7.09 9.55
C ALA A 160 -18.02 -7.20 8.81
N GLU A 161 -18.54 -6.11 8.23
CA GLU A 161 -19.71 -6.18 7.34
C GLU A 161 -19.34 -6.84 6.03
N ILE A 162 -18.19 -6.48 5.50
CA ILE A 162 -17.64 -7.08 4.30
C ILE A 162 -17.38 -8.56 4.53
N GLU A 163 -16.79 -8.93 5.67
CA GLU A 163 -16.52 -10.31 6.03
C GLU A 163 -17.79 -11.16 6.10
N ARG A 164 -18.87 -10.63 6.70
CA ARG A 164 -20.16 -11.33 6.75
C ARG A 164 -20.79 -11.55 5.38
N ASN A 165 -20.56 -10.63 4.46
CA ASN A 165 -21.08 -10.67 3.11
C ASN A 165 -20.13 -11.38 2.12
N ALA A 166 -18.93 -11.79 2.56
CA ALA A 166 -17.96 -12.51 1.74
C ALA A 166 -18.52 -13.85 1.23
N GLN A 167 -18.13 -14.22 0.02
CA GLN A 167 -18.50 -15.52 -0.53
C GLN A 167 -17.27 -16.33 -0.97
N PRO A 168 -17.00 -17.44 -0.24
CA PRO A 168 -17.75 -17.96 0.91
C PRO A 168 -17.57 -17.05 2.13
N PRO A 169 -18.56 -17.02 3.05
CA PRO A 169 -18.44 -16.24 4.30
C PRO A 169 -17.17 -16.61 5.07
N GLY A 170 -16.59 -15.65 5.78
CA GLY A 170 -15.41 -15.89 6.59
C GLY A 170 -14.06 -15.93 5.84
N THR A 171 -14.02 -15.56 4.55
CA THR A 171 -12.78 -15.65 3.74
C THR A 171 -11.99 -14.35 3.64
N PHE A 172 -12.65 -13.20 3.79
CA PHE A 172 -12.02 -11.91 3.58
C PHE A 172 -11.03 -11.54 4.69
N LEU A 173 -11.48 -11.61 5.94
CA LEU A 173 -10.65 -11.22 7.08
C LEU A 173 -9.38 -12.07 7.22
N PRO A 174 -9.42 -13.42 7.06
CA PRO A 174 -8.20 -14.22 7.02
C PRO A 174 -7.23 -13.81 5.90
N ALA A 175 -7.74 -13.49 4.71
CA ALA A 175 -6.92 -13.03 3.60
C ALA A 175 -6.28 -11.67 3.88
N LEU A 176 -7.03 -10.73 4.45
CA LEU A 176 -6.54 -9.42 4.87
C LEU A 176 -5.47 -9.54 5.95
N LEU A 177 -5.70 -10.35 6.99
CA LEU A 177 -4.75 -10.56 8.07
C LEU A 177 -3.42 -11.13 7.57
N ARG A 178 -3.47 -12.10 6.66
CA ARG A 178 -2.27 -12.64 6.02
C ARG A 178 -1.54 -11.63 5.15
N TYR A 179 -2.27 -10.70 4.57
CA TYR A 179 -1.67 -9.64 3.75
C TYR A 179 -0.93 -8.60 4.60
N ILE A 180 -1.54 -8.15 5.71
CA ILE A 180 -0.96 -7.11 6.57
C ILE A 180 0.07 -7.66 7.56
N ALA A 181 -0.06 -8.93 7.95
CA ALA A 181 0.79 -9.61 8.92
C ALA A 181 1.08 -11.06 8.44
N PRO A 182 1.94 -11.25 7.43
CA PRO A 182 2.17 -12.56 6.80
C PRO A 182 2.79 -13.60 7.75
N ALA A 183 3.46 -13.17 8.81
CA ALA A 183 4.03 -14.04 9.84
C ALA A 183 3.00 -14.51 10.89
N LEU A 184 1.74 -14.05 10.80
CA LEU A 184 0.70 -14.42 11.76
C LEU A 184 0.32 -15.90 11.61
N GLN A 185 0.42 -16.64 12.71
CA GLN A 185 0.09 -18.06 12.73
C GLN A 185 -1.42 -18.30 12.51
N MET A 186 -1.77 -19.43 11.91
CA MET A 186 -3.15 -19.73 11.52
C MET A 186 -4.10 -19.79 12.71
N GLU A 187 -3.64 -20.31 13.84
CA GLU A 187 -4.40 -20.37 15.10
C GLU A 187 -4.76 -18.95 15.56
N ARG A 188 -3.81 -18.03 15.43
CA ARG A 188 -4.04 -16.61 15.79
C ARG A 188 -4.98 -15.92 14.82
N VAL A 189 -4.88 -16.23 13.52
CA VAL A 189 -5.85 -15.75 12.51
C VAL A 189 -7.25 -16.23 12.86
N ALA A 190 -7.41 -17.52 13.21
CA ALA A 190 -8.69 -18.09 13.60
C ALA A 190 -9.27 -17.43 14.87
N GLU A 191 -8.44 -17.18 15.89
CA GLU A 191 -8.83 -16.47 17.11
C GLU A 191 -9.33 -15.05 16.84
N ILE A 192 -8.61 -14.30 16.00
CA ILE A 192 -9.00 -12.95 15.61
C ILE A 192 -10.35 -13.00 14.87
N CYS A 193 -10.50 -13.90 13.90
CA CYS A 193 -11.75 -14.04 13.14
C CYS A 193 -12.92 -14.42 14.06
N HIS A 194 -12.72 -15.38 14.96
CA HIS A 194 -13.76 -15.77 15.94
C HIS A 194 -14.16 -14.60 16.86
N SER A 195 -13.21 -13.74 17.20
CA SER A 195 -13.51 -12.53 17.99
C SER A 195 -14.42 -11.54 17.25
N PHE A 196 -14.36 -11.53 15.92
CA PHE A 196 -15.29 -10.73 15.10
C PHE A 196 -16.70 -11.30 15.06
N ASP A 197 -16.85 -12.63 15.09
CA ASP A 197 -18.16 -13.29 15.06
C ASP A 197 -18.96 -13.11 16.35
N THR A 198 -18.25 -12.99 17.49
CA THR A 198 -18.87 -12.94 18.83
C THR A 198 -19.26 -11.53 19.28
N LEU A 199 -18.96 -10.47 18.52
CA LEU A 199 -19.17 -9.08 18.93
C LEU A 199 -20.39 -8.45 18.30
N ASP A 200 -21.13 -7.78 19.18
CA ASP A 200 -22.26 -6.92 18.80
C ASP A 200 -21.72 -5.69 18.06
N THR A 201 -21.91 -5.72 16.90
CA THR A 201 -21.30 -5.40 15.63
C THR A 201 -21.07 -3.93 15.28
N ALA A 202 -21.64 -2.97 15.95
CA ALA A 202 -21.63 -1.59 15.45
C ALA A 202 -20.39 -0.79 15.88
N ARG A 203 -19.82 -1.13 17.00
CA ARG A 203 -18.85 -0.25 17.68
C ARG A 203 -17.36 -0.62 17.54
N PHE A 204 -17.02 -1.85 17.11
CA PHE A 204 -15.69 -2.41 17.47
C PHE A 204 -14.80 -2.91 16.35
N ARG A 205 -15.14 -2.83 15.11
CA ARG A 205 -14.57 -3.68 14.04
C ARG A 205 -13.11 -3.39 13.71
N GLY A 206 -12.76 -2.14 13.44
CA GLY A 206 -11.36 -1.75 13.28
C GLY A 206 -10.59 -1.74 14.59
N GLU A 207 -11.29 -1.39 15.70
CA GLU A 207 -10.71 -1.32 17.02
C GLU A 207 -10.30 -2.69 17.57
N ILE A 208 -11.11 -3.74 17.31
CA ILE A 208 -10.74 -5.10 17.70
C ILE A 208 -9.57 -5.61 16.91
N LEU A 209 -9.55 -5.39 15.60
CA LEU A 209 -8.38 -5.74 14.80
C LEU A 209 -7.14 -5.05 15.36
N ARG A 210 -7.22 -3.77 15.69
CA ARG A 210 -6.15 -3.01 16.32
C ARG A 210 -5.75 -3.60 17.68
N GLN A 211 -6.71 -3.88 18.56
CA GLN A 211 -6.46 -4.45 19.87
C GLN A 211 -5.87 -5.86 19.80
N LYS A 212 -6.43 -6.72 18.94
CA LYS A 212 -5.97 -8.09 18.75
C LYS A 212 -4.60 -8.17 18.09
N LEU A 213 -4.27 -7.22 17.23
CA LEU A 213 -2.93 -7.04 16.69
C LEU A 213 -2.01 -6.26 17.66
N GLY A 214 -2.50 -5.86 18.83
CA GLY A 214 -1.73 -5.12 19.81
C GLY A 214 -1.48 -3.65 19.43
N LEU A 215 -2.24 -3.10 18.50
CA LEU A 215 -2.11 -1.72 18.03
C LEU A 215 -2.97 -0.78 18.87
N ASN A 216 -2.37 -0.09 19.81
CA ASN A 216 -3.03 0.95 20.61
C ASN A 216 -2.71 2.34 20.02
N PHE A 217 -3.74 3.09 19.67
CA PHE A 217 -3.61 4.44 19.10
C PHE A 217 -4.01 5.50 20.12
N ARG A 218 -3.37 6.67 20.02
CA ARG A 218 -3.64 7.78 20.93
C ARG A 218 -4.93 8.53 20.60
N ASP A 219 -5.29 8.60 19.32
CA ASP A 219 -6.42 9.39 18.83
C ASP A 219 -7.35 8.54 17.98
N ASP A 220 -8.65 8.87 18.03
CA ASP A 220 -9.69 8.24 17.22
C ASP A 220 -9.78 8.81 15.80
N ALA A 221 -8.96 9.81 15.48
CA ALA A 221 -8.95 10.43 14.16
C ALA A 221 -8.40 9.48 13.09
N PRO A 222 -8.97 9.49 11.86
CA PRO A 222 -8.41 8.74 10.75
C PRO A 222 -6.93 9.07 10.53
N SER A 223 -6.10 8.05 10.42
CA SER A 223 -4.66 8.20 10.41
C SER A 223 -4.00 7.18 9.47
N LEU A 224 -2.80 7.53 8.98
CA LEU A 224 -1.87 6.57 8.43
C LEU A 224 -0.97 6.06 9.55
N LEU A 225 -0.88 4.75 9.69
CA LEU A 225 0.01 4.09 10.64
C LEU A 225 1.15 3.44 9.87
N ILE A 226 2.35 3.97 10.02
CA ILE A 226 3.49 3.60 9.20
C ILE A 226 4.50 2.85 10.07
N LYS A 227 4.84 1.64 9.68
CA LYS A 227 5.83 0.81 10.40
C LYS A 227 7.20 1.48 10.36
N ILE A 228 7.81 1.68 11.53
CA ILE A 228 9.17 2.23 11.67
C ILE A 228 10.17 1.07 11.74
N ASN A 229 10.21 0.39 12.88
CA ASN A 229 11.13 -0.68 13.20
C ASN A 229 10.54 -1.60 14.28
N ASP A 230 11.31 -2.58 14.70
CA ASP A 230 11.07 -3.35 15.91
C ASP A 230 12.16 -3.03 16.95
N SER A 231 11.73 -2.72 18.16
CA SER A 231 12.62 -2.50 19.30
C SER A 231 12.67 -3.72 20.18
N LEU A 232 13.86 -4.08 20.63
CA LEU A 232 14.03 -5.13 21.61
C LEU A 232 14.01 -4.52 23.02
N LEU A 233 13.10 -5.00 23.87
CA LEU A 233 13.08 -4.66 25.29
C LEU A 233 13.84 -5.74 26.06
N THR A 234 14.89 -5.32 26.75
CA THR A 234 15.74 -6.20 27.55
C THR A 234 15.45 -5.99 29.04
N GLN A 235 14.97 -7.00 29.70
CA GLN A 235 14.75 -6.97 31.13
C GLN A 235 15.66 -8.04 31.80
N ALA A 236 16.36 -7.66 32.87
CA ALA A 236 17.17 -8.60 33.63
C ALA A 236 16.30 -9.81 34.07
N HIS A 237 16.74 -11.01 33.73
CA HIS A 237 16.04 -12.27 34.07
C HIS A 237 14.68 -12.53 33.40
N ALA A 238 14.30 -11.75 32.37
CA ALA A 238 13.08 -11.98 31.56
C ALA A 238 13.43 -12.22 30.09
N PRO A 239 12.58 -12.94 29.34
CA PRO A 239 12.81 -13.10 27.91
C PRO A 239 12.75 -11.73 27.21
N VAL A 240 13.61 -11.53 26.20
CA VAL A 240 13.62 -10.36 25.36
C VAL A 240 12.26 -10.26 24.66
N ARG A 241 11.64 -9.09 24.72
CA ARG A 241 10.36 -8.81 24.07
C ARG A 241 10.57 -7.88 22.91
N SER A 242 10.01 -8.24 21.77
CA SER A 242 9.92 -7.35 20.62
C SER A 242 8.71 -6.43 20.76
N VAL A 243 8.90 -5.18 20.37
CA VAL A 243 7.85 -4.14 20.33
C VAL A 243 7.91 -3.48 18.95
N ALA A 244 6.82 -3.54 18.22
CA ALA A 244 6.69 -2.89 16.94
C ALA A 244 6.43 -1.39 17.13
N ASN A 245 7.20 -0.55 16.44
CA ASN A 245 7.03 0.89 16.46
C ASN A 245 6.40 1.37 15.16
N PHE A 246 5.43 2.26 15.30
CA PHE A 246 4.71 2.88 14.20
C PHE A 246 4.72 4.41 14.34
N LEU A 247 4.72 5.08 13.22
CA LEU A 247 4.42 6.49 13.13
C LEU A 247 2.94 6.66 12.79
N GLN A 248 2.18 7.26 13.69
CA GLN A 248 0.78 7.64 13.45
C GLN A 248 0.76 9.06 12.89
N VAL A 249 0.36 9.18 11.63
CA VAL A 249 0.22 10.47 10.92
C VAL A 249 -1.26 10.77 10.77
N PRO A 250 -1.81 11.77 11.47
CA PRO A 250 -3.20 12.16 11.29
C PRO A 250 -3.43 12.69 9.88
N ILE A 251 -4.54 12.28 9.26
CA ILE A 251 -4.88 12.71 7.91
C ILE A 251 -5.43 14.13 7.97
N GLN A 252 -4.77 15.05 7.26
CA GLN A 252 -5.19 16.44 7.13
C GLN A 252 -5.58 16.70 5.67
N GLY A 253 -6.87 16.89 5.43
CA GLY A 253 -7.38 17.17 4.09
C GLY A 253 -7.62 15.93 3.24
N SER A 254 -6.59 15.27 2.73
CA SER A 254 -6.65 14.15 1.79
C SER A 254 -5.74 13.01 2.24
N VAL A 255 -6.18 11.77 2.02
CA VAL A 255 -5.37 10.56 2.28
C VAL A 255 -4.17 10.53 1.35
N VAL A 256 -4.40 10.82 0.07
CA VAL A 256 -3.36 10.79 -0.98
C VAL A 256 -2.32 11.87 -0.74
N GLU A 257 -2.73 13.11 -0.43
CA GLU A 257 -1.80 14.18 -0.13
C GLU A 257 -0.95 13.90 1.11
N THR A 258 -1.57 13.34 2.16
CA THR A 258 -0.85 12.95 3.38
C THR A 258 0.18 11.87 3.09
N LEU A 259 -0.18 10.89 2.25
CA LEU A 259 0.69 9.82 1.83
C LEU A 259 1.84 10.33 0.96
N ASP A 260 1.53 11.13 -0.06
CA ASP A 260 2.53 11.72 -0.97
C ASP A 260 3.53 12.59 -0.20
N ALA A 261 3.07 13.42 0.74
CA ALA A 261 3.95 14.25 1.57
C ALA A 261 4.87 13.41 2.47
N PHE A 262 4.37 12.28 3.00
CA PHE A 262 5.21 11.37 3.77
C PHE A 262 6.26 10.69 2.89
N ILE A 263 5.86 10.17 1.73
CA ILE A 263 6.78 9.49 0.80
C ILE A 263 7.83 10.44 0.25
N GLU A 264 7.46 11.70 -0.02
CA GLU A 264 8.43 12.70 -0.47
C GLU A 264 9.48 13.02 0.60
N ASP A 265 9.07 13.18 1.86
CA ASP A 265 10.01 13.38 2.97
C ASP A 265 10.95 12.17 3.13
N PHE A 266 10.42 10.95 3.00
CA PHE A 266 11.23 9.75 3.05
C PHE A 266 12.23 9.70 1.89
N ARG A 267 11.78 9.97 0.67
CA ARG A 267 12.60 10.02 -0.53
C ARG A 267 13.72 11.04 -0.41
N CYS A 268 13.42 12.24 0.09
CA CYS A 268 14.42 13.27 0.32
C CYS A 268 15.44 12.87 1.38
N GLY A 269 15.03 12.11 2.38
CA GLY A 269 15.94 11.56 3.40
C GLY A 269 16.90 10.49 2.85
N VAL A 270 16.44 9.73 1.89
CA VAL A 270 17.20 8.63 1.26
C VAL A 270 18.16 9.12 0.17
N ASN A 271 17.70 10.02 -0.72
CA ASN A 271 18.43 10.44 -1.91
C ASN A 271 19.81 11.11 -1.69
N PRO A 272 20.05 11.89 -0.63
CA PRO A 272 21.34 12.57 -0.47
C PRO A 272 22.46 11.68 0.07
N MET A 273 22.17 10.41 0.37
CA MET A 273 23.12 9.49 0.99
C MET A 273 23.42 8.28 0.08
N PRO A 274 24.67 7.79 0.05
CA PRO A 274 24.97 6.54 -0.63
C PRO A 274 24.22 5.40 0.05
N MET A 275 23.45 4.66 -0.71
CA MET A 275 22.67 3.52 -0.25
C MET A 275 23.22 2.21 -0.78
N VAL A 276 23.21 1.17 0.05
CA VAL A 276 23.59 -0.21 -0.37
C VAL A 276 22.52 -0.81 -1.28
N GLN A 277 21.28 -0.48 -1.02
CA GLN A 277 20.14 -0.84 -1.87
C GLN A 277 19.22 0.35 -1.96
N ALA A 278 19.05 0.88 -3.17
CA ALA A 278 17.85 1.66 -3.43
C ALA A 278 16.66 0.76 -3.08
N PRO A 279 15.64 1.24 -2.35
CA PRO A 279 14.41 0.47 -2.23
C PRO A 279 13.99 0.13 -3.64
N SER A 280 14.02 -1.17 -3.94
CA SER A 280 13.66 -1.62 -5.27
C SER A 280 12.27 -1.07 -5.54
N PRO A 281 12.07 -0.30 -6.60
CA PRO A 281 10.75 0.14 -6.97
C PRO A 281 9.98 -1.03 -7.60
N GLU A 282 10.23 -2.26 -7.09
CA GLU A 282 9.43 -3.40 -7.50
C GLU A 282 8.00 -3.18 -6.99
N PRO A 283 7.16 -2.56 -7.80
CA PRO A 283 5.80 -2.18 -7.43
C PRO A 283 4.90 -3.40 -7.24
N HIS A 284 5.47 -4.59 -7.49
CA HIS A 284 4.69 -5.81 -7.63
C HIS A 284 4.05 -6.26 -6.33
N PHE A 285 4.70 -6.03 -5.21
CA PHE A 285 4.33 -6.73 -4.01
C PHE A 285 3.21 -6.03 -3.23
N SER A 286 3.37 -4.75 -2.98
CA SER A 286 2.37 -3.94 -2.27
C SER A 286 1.13 -3.65 -3.12
N TYR A 287 1.34 -3.45 -4.40
CA TYR A 287 0.32 -3.09 -5.34
C TYR A 287 -0.70 -4.20 -5.61
N CYS A 288 -0.23 -5.42 -5.94
CA CYS A 288 -1.13 -6.53 -6.27
C CYS A 288 -1.98 -6.99 -5.07
N GLY A 289 -1.46 -6.92 -3.85
CA GLY A 289 -2.18 -7.33 -2.65
C GLY A 289 -3.32 -6.38 -2.31
N PHE A 290 -3.07 -5.08 -2.32
CA PHE A 290 -4.09 -4.07 -2.04
C PHE A 290 -5.20 -4.04 -3.10
N GLN A 291 -4.84 -4.11 -4.37
CA GLN A 291 -5.82 -4.21 -5.46
C GLN A 291 -6.68 -5.47 -5.34
N ARG A 292 -6.06 -6.60 -5.07
CA ARG A 292 -6.79 -7.84 -4.87
C ARG A 292 -7.75 -7.73 -3.70
N THR A 293 -7.29 -7.17 -2.59
CA THR A 293 -8.12 -6.95 -1.40
C THR A 293 -9.28 -5.99 -1.71
N LEU A 294 -9.03 -4.89 -2.44
CA LEU A 294 -10.11 -3.98 -2.87
C LEU A 294 -11.11 -4.66 -3.80
N ILE A 295 -10.64 -5.41 -4.79
CA ILE A 295 -11.51 -6.13 -5.72
C ILE A 295 -12.35 -7.16 -4.95
N GLU A 296 -11.73 -7.90 -4.02
CA GLU A 296 -12.41 -8.85 -3.16
C GLU A 296 -13.42 -8.14 -2.26
N LEU A 297 -13.05 -7.02 -1.61
CA LEU A 297 -13.95 -6.17 -0.82
C LEU A 297 -15.19 -5.75 -1.60
N MET A 298 -15.02 -5.34 -2.83
CA MET A 298 -16.10 -4.84 -3.66
C MET A 298 -16.96 -5.98 -4.22
N ALA A 299 -16.36 -7.13 -4.49
CA ALA A 299 -17.07 -8.34 -4.91
C ALA A 299 -17.96 -8.93 -3.80
N PHE A 300 -17.64 -8.64 -2.53
CA PHE A 300 -18.35 -9.16 -1.36
C PHE A 300 -19.52 -8.29 -0.86
N GLN A 301 -19.96 -7.29 -1.60
CA GLN A 301 -21.17 -6.52 -1.29
C GLN A 301 -22.36 -7.03 -2.14
N PRO A 302 -23.03 -8.11 -1.75
CA PRO A 302 -24.06 -8.74 -2.55
C PRO A 302 -25.30 -7.89 -2.80
N ASP A 303 -25.53 -6.87 -1.95
CA ASP A 303 -26.68 -5.96 -2.07
C ASP A 303 -26.48 -4.84 -3.09
N LEU A 304 -25.26 -4.68 -3.63
CA LEU A 304 -24.92 -3.71 -4.65
C LEU A 304 -24.74 -4.39 -6.01
N VAL A 305 -25.77 -5.07 -6.48
CA VAL A 305 -25.82 -5.52 -7.87
C VAL A 305 -25.88 -4.28 -8.76
N VAL A 306 -24.77 -3.95 -9.40
CA VAL A 306 -24.71 -2.81 -10.31
C VAL A 306 -25.04 -3.24 -11.74
N LYS A 307 -25.57 -2.29 -12.49
CA LYS A 307 -25.82 -2.47 -13.91
C LYS A 307 -24.50 -2.70 -14.65
N GLY A 308 -24.54 -3.57 -15.65
CA GLY A 308 -23.38 -3.86 -16.50
C GLY A 308 -23.07 -2.70 -17.44
N GLU A 309 -22.55 -1.62 -16.90
CA GLU A 309 -22.02 -0.47 -17.62
C GLU A 309 -20.55 -0.30 -17.24
N MET A 310 -19.67 -0.33 -18.24
CA MET A 310 -18.22 -0.31 -18.06
C MET A 310 -17.64 1.04 -18.44
N CYS A 311 -16.94 1.69 -17.53
CA CYS A 311 -16.12 2.87 -17.82
C CYS A 311 -14.63 2.48 -17.82
N ILE A 312 -13.94 2.69 -18.94
CA ILE A 312 -12.50 2.47 -19.08
C ILE A 312 -11.80 3.80 -18.82
N ASP A 313 -11.19 3.95 -17.63
CA ASP A 313 -10.41 5.14 -17.26
C ASP A 313 -8.94 4.93 -17.67
N LEU A 314 -8.51 5.66 -18.70
CA LEU A 314 -7.14 5.56 -19.24
C LEU A 314 -6.13 6.30 -18.37
N VAL A 315 -6.57 7.33 -17.67
CA VAL A 315 -5.70 8.13 -16.78
C VAL A 315 -5.32 7.31 -15.57
N ARG A 316 -6.32 6.69 -14.95
CA ARG A 316 -6.13 5.84 -13.77
C ARG A 316 -5.81 4.39 -14.12
N ARG A 317 -5.90 4.00 -15.39
CA ARG A 317 -5.77 2.61 -15.88
C ARG A 317 -6.68 1.64 -15.14
N THR A 318 -7.93 2.03 -14.97
CA THR A 318 -8.94 1.23 -14.27
C THR A 318 -10.13 0.96 -15.17
N VAL A 319 -10.77 -0.16 -14.94
CA VAL A 319 -12.12 -0.42 -15.44
C VAL A 319 -13.08 -0.27 -14.27
N ALA A 320 -14.07 0.59 -14.42
CA ALA A 320 -15.06 0.89 -13.40
C ALA A 320 -16.45 0.41 -13.82
N PHE A 321 -17.24 -0.01 -12.84
CA PHE A 321 -18.65 -0.37 -13.00
C PHE A 321 -19.48 0.32 -11.91
N GLY A 322 -20.76 0.60 -12.20
CA GLY A 322 -21.67 1.18 -11.23
C GLY A 322 -21.19 2.55 -10.69
N GLU A 323 -20.88 3.49 -11.59
CA GLU A 323 -20.41 4.84 -11.23
C GLU A 323 -19.16 4.82 -10.32
N GLY A 324 -18.28 3.84 -10.55
CA GLY A 324 -17.05 3.67 -9.77
C GLY A 324 -17.22 2.85 -8.48
N THR A 325 -18.38 2.26 -8.25
CA THR A 325 -18.58 1.34 -7.11
C THR A 325 -17.64 0.15 -7.16
N TYR A 326 -17.41 -0.41 -8.36
CA TYR A 326 -16.49 -1.50 -8.59
C TYR A 326 -15.36 -1.05 -9.51
N LEU A 327 -14.13 -1.22 -9.08
CA LEU A 327 -12.92 -0.81 -9.80
C LEU A 327 -12.02 -2.02 -10.06
N CYS A 328 -11.59 -2.19 -11.30
CA CYS A 328 -10.61 -3.19 -11.71
C CYS A 328 -9.38 -2.49 -12.29
N PRO A 329 -8.29 -2.39 -11.54
CA PRO A 329 -7.05 -1.81 -12.04
C PRO A 329 -6.38 -2.74 -13.04
N LEU A 330 -5.81 -2.16 -14.07
CA LEU A 330 -5.13 -2.88 -15.13
C LEU A 330 -3.70 -2.39 -15.30
N THR A 331 -2.79 -3.30 -15.60
CA THR A 331 -1.45 -2.90 -16.05
C THR A 331 -1.54 -2.21 -17.42
N PRO A 332 -0.55 -1.39 -17.84
CA PRO A 332 -0.52 -0.80 -19.17
C PRO A 332 -0.73 -1.83 -20.29
N GLN A 333 -0.11 -3.00 -20.16
CA GLN A 333 -0.25 -4.10 -21.10
C GLN A 333 -1.68 -4.66 -21.17
N GLN A 334 -2.31 -4.86 -20.03
CA GLN A 334 -3.69 -5.34 -19.94
C GLN A 334 -4.67 -4.32 -20.51
N MET A 335 -4.49 -3.05 -20.18
CA MET A 335 -5.31 -1.94 -20.70
C MET A 335 -5.18 -1.83 -22.22
N ALA A 336 -3.95 -1.90 -22.75
CA ALA A 336 -3.71 -1.86 -24.18
C ALA A 336 -4.34 -3.06 -24.91
N VAL A 337 -4.25 -4.26 -24.35
CA VAL A 337 -4.88 -5.46 -24.92
C VAL A 337 -6.42 -5.34 -24.87
N LEU A 338 -6.99 -4.84 -23.76
CA LEU A 338 -8.44 -4.64 -23.64
C LEU A 338 -8.95 -3.66 -24.71
N LEU A 339 -8.29 -2.51 -24.88
CA LEU A 339 -8.65 -1.53 -25.91
C LEU A 339 -8.45 -2.06 -27.32
N LEU A 340 -7.42 -2.84 -27.58
CA LEU A 340 -7.20 -3.46 -28.89
C LEU A 340 -8.30 -4.48 -29.21
N ILE A 341 -8.76 -5.25 -28.22
CA ILE A 341 -9.90 -6.15 -28.37
C ILE A 341 -11.18 -5.34 -28.60
N ALA A 342 -11.40 -4.27 -27.84
CA ALA A 342 -12.56 -3.39 -28.03
C ALA A 342 -12.55 -2.76 -29.42
N GLN A 343 -11.42 -2.25 -29.89
CA GLN A 343 -11.25 -1.71 -31.24
C GLN A 343 -11.67 -2.73 -32.30
N THR A 344 -11.11 -3.94 -32.25
CA THR A 344 -11.43 -4.97 -33.25
C THR A 344 -12.83 -5.54 -33.12
N SER A 345 -13.45 -5.43 -31.93
CA SER A 345 -14.83 -5.86 -31.70
C SER A 345 -15.86 -4.85 -32.20
N TYR A 346 -15.56 -3.56 -32.14
CA TYR A 346 -16.56 -2.50 -32.41
C TYR A 346 -16.33 -1.72 -33.71
N THR A 347 -15.10 -1.71 -34.26
CA THR A 347 -14.80 -0.92 -35.48
C THR A 347 -14.43 -1.78 -36.69
N GLU A 348 -13.48 -2.68 -36.63
CA GLU A 348 -12.96 -3.44 -37.76
C GLU A 348 -13.79 -4.70 -38.06
N GLY A 349 -14.84 -4.59 -38.83
CA GLY A 349 -15.61 -5.76 -39.31
C GLY A 349 -16.29 -6.59 -38.22
N ARG A 350 -16.25 -6.15 -36.96
CA ARG A 350 -16.91 -6.72 -35.78
C ARG A 350 -16.54 -8.19 -35.48
N GLN A 351 -15.37 -8.65 -35.94
CA GLN A 351 -14.94 -10.04 -35.71
C GLN A 351 -14.17 -10.23 -34.39
N GLY A 352 -13.50 -9.19 -33.89
CA GLY A 352 -12.61 -9.25 -32.74
C GLY A 352 -11.14 -9.46 -33.12
N LEU A 353 -10.27 -9.55 -32.11
CA LEU A 353 -8.83 -9.77 -32.26
C LEU A 353 -8.53 -11.25 -32.51
N ARG A 354 -7.85 -11.60 -33.58
CA ARG A 354 -7.48 -12.99 -33.86
C ARG A 354 -6.61 -13.59 -32.76
N THR A 355 -6.90 -14.83 -32.38
CA THR A 355 -6.12 -15.56 -31.35
C THR A 355 -4.72 -15.92 -31.85
N ALA A 356 -4.55 -16.12 -33.16
CA ALA A 356 -3.28 -16.34 -33.83
C ALA A 356 -2.99 -15.15 -34.78
N LEU A 357 -1.90 -14.46 -34.49
CA LEU A 357 -1.47 -13.30 -35.27
C LEU A 357 -0.39 -13.71 -36.28
N SER A 358 -0.62 -13.46 -37.56
CA SER A 358 0.31 -13.78 -38.63
C SER A 358 0.28 -12.77 -39.77
N GLY A 359 1.37 -12.69 -40.54
CA GLY A 359 1.49 -11.85 -41.73
C GLY A 359 1.19 -10.36 -41.50
N ASP A 360 0.58 -9.72 -42.47
CA ASP A 360 0.23 -8.28 -42.44
C ASP A 360 -0.73 -7.93 -41.30
N TYR A 361 -1.60 -8.87 -40.92
CA TYR A 361 -2.50 -8.66 -39.78
C TYR A 361 -1.71 -8.51 -38.48
N LYS A 362 -0.68 -9.36 -38.25
CA LYS A 362 0.20 -9.21 -37.09
C LYS A 362 0.86 -7.83 -37.06
N ALA A 363 1.44 -7.40 -38.20
CA ALA A 363 2.13 -6.10 -38.28
C ALA A 363 1.19 -4.90 -37.98
N ARG A 364 -0.05 -4.96 -38.45
CA ARG A 364 -1.08 -3.92 -38.14
C ARG A 364 -1.44 -3.94 -36.65
N MET A 365 -1.66 -5.09 -36.06
CA MET A 365 -2.05 -5.22 -34.66
C MET A 365 -0.91 -4.82 -33.72
N VAL A 366 0.35 -5.10 -34.06
CA VAL A 366 1.52 -4.63 -33.31
C VAL A 366 1.57 -3.10 -33.30
N LYS A 367 1.42 -2.45 -34.45
CA LYS A 367 1.41 -0.98 -34.54
C LYS A 367 0.24 -0.36 -33.75
N ALA A 368 -0.94 -0.98 -33.81
CA ALA A 368 -2.11 -0.52 -33.04
C ALA A 368 -1.85 -0.68 -31.53
N TYR A 369 -1.35 -1.84 -31.11
CA TYR A 369 -0.99 -2.09 -29.72
C TYR A 369 0.02 -1.08 -29.19
N GLU A 370 1.12 -0.83 -29.91
CA GLU A 370 2.16 0.12 -29.50
C GLU A 370 1.59 1.53 -29.30
N ARG A 371 0.75 2.01 -30.22
CA ARG A 371 0.09 3.31 -30.08
C ARG A 371 -0.79 3.38 -28.82
N ILE A 372 -1.58 2.35 -28.57
CA ILE A 372 -2.43 2.27 -27.39
C ILE A 372 -1.57 2.17 -26.13
N TYR A 373 -0.54 1.33 -26.14
CA TYR A 373 0.36 1.09 -25.02
C TYR A 373 1.04 2.39 -24.55
N HIS A 374 1.55 3.19 -25.47
CA HIS A 374 2.13 4.49 -25.14
C HIS A 374 1.08 5.47 -24.56
N ARG A 375 -0.13 5.49 -25.07
CA ARG A 375 -1.20 6.34 -24.53
C ARG A 375 -1.60 5.99 -23.11
N VAL A 376 -1.54 4.73 -22.75
CA VAL A 376 -1.86 4.28 -21.39
C VAL A 376 -0.65 4.29 -20.47
N GLY A 377 0.43 4.98 -20.84
CA GLY A 377 1.62 5.20 -20.01
C GLY A 377 2.59 4.02 -19.95
N GLY A 378 2.62 3.19 -20.99
CA GLY A 378 3.68 2.19 -21.16
C GLY A 378 5.01 2.83 -21.55
N LEU A 379 6.08 2.52 -20.81
CA LEU A 379 7.39 3.17 -20.95
C LEU A 379 8.43 2.37 -21.77
N THR A 380 8.20 1.10 -22.05
CA THR A 380 9.17 0.23 -22.70
C THR A 380 8.88 0.03 -24.17
N GLN A 381 9.87 0.30 -25.02
CA GLN A 381 9.87 -0.17 -26.41
C GLN A 381 9.91 -1.70 -26.43
N GLY A 382 8.94 -2.32 -27.12
CA GLY A 382 9.12 -3.64 -27.69
C GLY A 382 8.91 -4.85 -26.81
N THR A 383 7.97 -4.85 -25.88
CA THR A 383 7.43 -6.14 -25.43
C THR A 383 6.53 -6.68 -26.54
N ASP A 384 7.02 -7.70 -27.25
CA ASP A 384 6.21 -8.39 -28.27
C ASP A 384 4.97 -8.98 -27.58
N PHE A 385 3.86 -8.20 -27.58
CA PHE A 385 2.63 -8.59 -26.91
C PHE A 385 2.06 -9.88 -27.49
N THR A 386 2.48 -10.23 -28.70
CA THR A 386 1.98 -11.42 -29.41
C THR A 386 2.34 -12.71 -28.68
N HIS A 387 3.50 -12.80 -28.05
CA HIS A 387 3.88 -13.94 -27.22
C HIS A 387 3.08 -14.03 -25.92
N ASN A 388 2.69 -12.87 -25.37
CA ASN A 388 1.99 -12.78 -24.09
C ASN A 388 0.47 -12.60 -24.22
N LEU A 389 -0.06 -12.52 -25.45
CA LEU A 389 -1.47 -12.21 -25.68
C LEU A 389 -2.40 -13.16 -24.93
N LYS A 390 -2.20 -14.47 -25.07
CA LYS A 390 -3.05 -15.49 -24.44
C LYS A 390 -3.02 -15.39 -22.90
N SER A 391 -1.84 -15.20 -22.31
CA SER A 391 -1.69 -15.08 -20.87
C SER A 391 -2.30 -13.76 -20.36
N THR A 392 -2.14 -12.66 -21.08
CA THR A 392 -2.73 -11.37 -20.75
C THR A 392 -4.26 -11.40 -20.80
N VAL A 393 -4.83 -12.00 -21.84
CA VAL A 393 -6.30 -12.20 -21.95
C VAL A 393 -6.82 -13.07 -20.81
N SER A 394 -6.09 -14.15 -20.46
CA SER A 394 -6.47 -15.01 -19.34
C SER A 394 -6.50 -14.26 -18.01
N ARG A 395 -5.51 -13.39 -17.76
CA ARG A 395 -5.45 -12.53 -16.56
C ARG A 395 -6.59 -11.52 -16.54
N LEU A 396 -6.86 -10.84 -17.67
CA LEU A 396 -7.99 -9.92 -17.80
C LEU A 396 -9.31 -10.60 -17.46
N ARG A 397 -9.57 -11.77 -18.05
CA ARG A 397 -10.79 -12.56 -17.77
C ARG A 397 -10.91 -12.90 -16.30
N LYS A 398 -9.82 -13.33 -15.66
CA LYS A 398 -9.82 -13.66 -14.23
C LYS A 398 -10.09 -12.43 -13.36
N GLN A 399 -9.50 -11.28 -13.69
CA GLN A 399 -9.68 -10.05 -12.93
C GLN A 399 -11.09 -9.48 -13.08
N LEU A 400 -11.57 -9.33 -14.30
CA LEU A 400 -12.93 -8.81 -14.56
C LEU A 400 -13.99 -9.80 -14.06
N GLY A 401 -13.85 -11.10 -14.34
CA GLY A 401 -14.79 -12.12 -13.91
C GLY A 401 -14.86 -12.35 -12.39
N ALA A 402 -13.93 -11.76 -11.61
CA ALA A 402 -14.02 -11.73 -10.17
C ALA A 402 -15.10 -10.74 -9.64
N LEU A 403 -15.55 -9.79 -10.47
CA LEU A 403 -16.54 -8.78 -10.11
C LEU A 403 -17.98 -9.31 -10.25
N LYS A 404 -18.29 -10.40 -9.55
CA LYS A 404 -19.58 -11.13 -9.66
C LYS A 404 -20.81 -10.28 -9.33
N ALA A 405 -20.66 -9.18 -8.59
CA ALA A 405 -21.75 -8.27 -8.29
C ALA A 405 -22.11 -7.34 -9.48
N VAL A 406 -21.35 -7.38 -10.57
CA VAL A 406 -21.67 -6.67 -11.80
C VAL A 406 -22.55 -7.58 -12.65
N ARG A 407 -23.76 -7.12 -12.95
CA ARG A 407 -24.71 -7.88 -13.77
C ARG A 407 -24.21 -8.05 -15.21
N GLY A 408 -24.07 -9.28 -15.66
CA GLY A 408 -23.57 -9.59 -17.02
C GLY A 408 -22.08 -9.32 -17.19
N ILE A 409 -21.28 -9.45 -16.12
CA ILE A 409 -19.83 -9.22 -16.16
C ILE A 409 -19.12 -10.07 -17.22
N GLU A 410 -19.66 -11.23 -17.55
CA GLU A 410 -19.11 -12.14 -18.55
C GLU A 410 -19.04 -11.49 -19.94
N ASP A 411 -20.01 -10.61 -20.28
CA ASP A 411 -20.08 -9.93 -21.56
C ASP A 411 -18.96 -8.88 -21.73
N PHE A 412 -18.47 -8.35 -20.61
CA PHE A 412 -17.35 -7.42 -20.55
C PHE A 412 -15.99 -8.10 -20.49
N CYS A 413 -15.97 -9.42 -20.25
CA CYS A 413 -14.72 -10.18 -20.25
C CYS A 413 -14.34 -10.56 -21.68
N PRO A 414 -13.05 -10.39 -22.07
CA PRO A 414 -12.59 -10.90 -23.37
C PRO A 414 -12.84 -12.39 -23.50
N THR A 415 -13.73 -12.81 -24.39
CA THR A 415 -14.08 -14.22 -24.62
C THR A 415 -13.52 -14.72 -25.94
N ASN A 416 -13.22 -16.01 -26.01
CA ASN A 416 -12.81 -16.64 -27.24
C ASN A 416 -14.06 -17.15 -27.99
N VAL A 417 -14.33 -16.56 -29.15
CA VAL A 417 -15.43 -16.97 -30.04
C VAL A 417 -14.80 -17.39 -31.36
N GLY A 418 -14.74 -18.69 -31.59
CA GLY A 418 -14.00 -19.27 -32.73
C GLY A 418 -12.51 -18.96 -32.62
N ASN A 419 -11.97 -18.25 -33.58
CA ASN A 419 -10.54 -17.86 -33.60
C ASN A 419 -10.31 -16.39 -33.20
N PHE A 420 -11.24 -15.78 -32.44
CA PHE A 420 -11.19 -14.37 -32.10
C PHE A 420 -11.43 -14.12 -30.61
N TYR A 421 -10.68 -13.22 -30.02
CA TYR A 421 -11.00 -12.59 -28.74
C TYR A 421 -11.92 -11.39 -28.99
N ARG A 422 -13.05 -11.34 -28.32
CA ARG A 422 -14.03 -10.25 -28.45
C ARG A 422 -14.74 -9.94 -27.14
N LEU A 423 -15.25 -8.73 -27.01
CA LEU A 423 -16.22 -8.35 -25.99
C LEU A 423 -17.63 -8.62 -26.55
N GLN A 424 -18.52 -9.15 -25.71
CA GLN A 424 -19.89 -9.46 -26.06
C GLN A 424 -20.88 -8.35 -25.64
N ALA A 425 -20.46 -7.49 -24.67
CA ALA A 425 -21.26 -6.34 -24.26
C ALA A 425 -21.58 -5.41 -25.44
N SER A 426 -22.75 -4.77 -25.39
CA SER A 426 -23.08 -3.71 -26.35
C SER A 426 -22.11 -2.54 -26.22
N ALA A 427 -21.73 -1.93 -27.35
CA ALA A 427 -20.88 -0.76 -27.35
C ALA A 427 -21.46 0.42 -26.52
N ASP A 428 -22.79 0.51 -26.46
CA ASP A 428 -23.50 1.55 -25.70
C ASP A 428 -23.33 1.40 -24.19
N CYS A 429 -22.91 0.21 -23.72
CA CYS A 429 -22.63 -0.05 -22.30
C CYS A 429 -21.16 0.22 -21.93
N ILE A 430 -20.35 0.75 -22.84
CA ILE A 430 -18.92 0.98 -22.63
C ILE A 430 -18.57 2.42 -22.92
N THR A 431 -17.97 3.09 -21.93
CA THR A 431 -17.44 4.44 -22.06
C THR A 431 -15.94 4.47 -21.80
N VAL A 432 -15.26 5.51 -22.28
CA VAL A 432 -13.81 5.72 -22.09
C VAL A 432 -13.57 7.12 -21.57
N LEU A 433 -12.89 7.23 -20.46
CA LEU A 433 -12.38 8.49 -19.91
C LEU A 433 -10.90 8.62 -20.28
N SER A 434 -10.55 9.67 -20.98
CA SER A 434 -9.16 9.99 -21.36
C SER A 434 -8.71 11.31 -20.75
N ALA A 435 -7.41 11.57 -20.75
CA ALA A 435 -6.85 12.83 -20.24
C ALA A 435 -7.30 14.07 -21.07
N GLU A 436 -7.78 13.84 -22.28
CA GLU A 436 -8.20 14.90 -23.21
C GLU A 436 -9.71 15.23 -23.10
N ALA A 437 -10.46 14.46 -22.28
CA ALA A 437 -11.91 14.59 -22.13
C ALA A 437 -12.27 14.79 -20.66
N GLU A 438 -13.11 15.81 -20.39
CA GLU A 438 -13.66 16.06 -19.05
C GLU A 438 -14.70 15.03 -18.64
N GLU A 439 -15.40 14.45 -19.60
CA GLU A 439 -16.44 13.43 -19.40
C GLU A 439 -16.15 12.14 -20.18
N PRO A 440 -16.63 10.97 -19.69
CA PRO A 440 -16.47 9.72 -20.43
C PRO A 440 -17.17 9.75 -21.78
N LEU A 441 -16.48 9.35 -22.84
CA LEU A 441 -17.01 9.23 -24.19
C LEU A 441 -17.48 7.78 -24.47
N PRO A 442 -18.56 7.58 -25.26
CA PRO A 442 -18.89 6.23 -25.76
C PRO A 442 -17.70 5.61 -26.48
N ILE A 443 -17.50 4.29 -26.29
CA ILE A 443 -16.33 3.57 -26.84
C ILE A 443 -16.17 3.76 -28.33
N THR A 444 -17.26 3.74 -29.10
CA THR A 444 -17.25 3.94 -30.55
C THR A 444 -16.79 5.34 -30.95
N GLU A 445 -17.21 6.34 -30.21
CA GLU A 445 -16.80 7.72 -30.43
C GLU A 445 -15.33 7.92 -30.07
N TYR A 446 -14.89 7.39 -28.94
CA TYR A 446 -13.49 7.42 -28.54
C TYR A 446 -12.58 6.76 -29.59
N LEU A 447 -12.94 5.57 -30.08
CA LEU A 447 -12.14 4.84 -31.06
C LEU A 447 -12.07 5.60 -32.42
N ASN A 448 -13.13 6.25 -32.82
CA ASN A 448 -13.17 7.05 -34.04
C ASN A 448 -12.32 8.35 -33.92
N ARG A 449 -12.41 9.05 -32.77
CA ARG A 449 -11.63 10.28 -32.54
C ARG A 449 -10.12 9.98 -32.39
N SER A 450 -9.78 8.90 -31.78
CA SER A 450 -8.41 8.54 -31.50
C SER A 450 -7.64 7.99 -32.69
N ARG A 451 -8.30 7.78 -33.85
CA ARG A 451 -7.71 7.14 -35.05
C ARG A 451 -6.93 5.86 -34.72
N LEU A 452 -7.42 5.11 -33.74
CA LEU A 452 -6.86 3.85 -33.31
C LEU A 452 -7.14 2.74 -34.33
#